data_e46c454107e597c6f83946edaf9272bc
#
_entry.id   e46c454107e597c6f83946edaf9272bc
#
_cell.length_a   1.000
_cell.length_b   1.000
_cell.length_c   1.000
_cell.angle_alpha   90.00
_cell.angle_beta   90.00
_cell.angle_gamma   90.00
#
_symmetry.space_group_name_H-M   'P 1'
#
loop_
_entity.id
_entity.type
_entity.pdbx_description
1 polymer ?
#
loop_
_entity_poly.entity_id
_entity_poly.type
_entity_poly.pdbx_seq_one_letter_code
_entity_poly.pdbx_strand_id
1 'polypeptide(L)'
;GLYEERRKLERNIEKLYQVEILSNLYADSQDELDKDTQKLDNQLRGRKIYLMPNYLRQDEGYKSTLPIGKSYITDKYRNFNSGALTGCFPFYNSEITHENGVFIGVNRNTWTPVLIDFYDRKILNNSNITVLGQAGTGKTFFVSLLTLRSTLRGIRTVIIDPEGEYKKLTDAVGGSYIYLAPDSEACINPFDIEEEDIVDEDGFPTGQKEVSINDKVSDILNLIEVMGGGLTQGQRSACATLLQQLYYDKNITKEPKSLYITEPFFDPKTKIFYHEGMKKQMPTFSDFHRKVEEYAIKHSDREMNELAKTLLMFKKGGIYDMFDCTTSENLSNLRNSPIITFDVSSLEENILRPIGMYIALSWTWEKFVKKNPQNKKRVVCDEAWMLVSPNMAGSEYTAQFLENAARRIRKRNGGLLVASQNFSEFARSVQGEAVLKQAVTNIFLGQDPTDVDALQETFKLSDGEKNFLLVAKKGEMLIKLHNESATVSVIPFEFEKTLIEKKNFKKV
;
A
#
# COMPACT_ATOMS: atom_id res chain seq x y z
N GLY A 1 21.83 -3.39 -42.49
CA GLY A 1 22.80 -2.32 -42.81
C GLY A 1 22.32 -1.39 -43.89
N LEU A 2 23.21 -0.54 -44.44
CA LEU A 2 22.92 0.51 -45.44
C LEU A 2 22.08 0.03 -46.64
N TYR A 3 22.26 -1.21 -47.08
CA TYR A 3 21.52 -1.78 -48.19
C TYR A 3 20.02 -2.05 -47.86
N GLU A 4 19.75 -2.41 -46.66
CA GLU A 4 18.33 -2.59 -46.17
C GLU A 4 17.62 -1.26 -46.00
N GLU A 5 18.32 -0.24 -45.48
CA GLU A 5 17.74 1.09 -45.34
C GLU A 5 17.43 1.72 -46.70
N ARG A 6 18.34 1.59 -47.66
CA ARG A 6 18.12 2.02 -49.04
C ARG A 6 16.86 1.35 -49.64
N ARG A 7 16.71 0.03 -49.45
CA ARG A 7 15.57 -0.74 -49.93
C ARG A 7 14.25 -0.31 -49.33
N LYS A 8 14.24 0.09 -48.03
CA LYS A 8 13.05 0.62 -47.36
C LYS A 8 12.66 2.00 -47.91
N LEU A 9 13.62 2.86 -48.19
CA LEU A 9 13.41 4.15 -48.82
C LEU A 9 12.87 3.99 -50.26
N GLU A 10 13.48 3.13 -51.09
CA GLU A 10 13.03 2.84 -52.46
C GLU A 10 11.61 2.27 -52.52
N ARG A 11 11.22 1.52 -51.50
CA ARG A 11 9.84 0.94 -51.38
C ARG A 11 8.85 1.89 -50.70
N ASN A 12 9.20 3.11 -50.38
CA ASN A 12 8.38 4.06 -49.61
C ASN A 12 7.91 3.52 -48.24
N ILE A 13 8.59 2.52 -47.66
CA ILE A 13 8.32 2.02 -46.29
C ILE A 13 8.81 3.06 -45.28
N GLU A 14 9.93 3.71 -45.57
CA GLU A 14 10.45 4.83 -44.78
C GLU A 14 10.65 6.05 -45.67
N LYS A 15 10.64 7.24 -45.04
CA LYS A 15 10.97 8.52 -45.69
C LYS A 15 12.17 9.14 -45.06
N LEU A 16 12.88 9.97 -45.82
CA LEU A 16 14.06 10.72 -45.37
C LEU A 16 13.65 12.15 -45.04
N TYR A 17 14.04 12.61 -43.86
CA TYR A 17 13.80 13.96 -43.39
C TYR A 17 15.12 14.65 -43.07
N GLN A 18 15.17 15.94 -43.35
CA GLN A 18 16.24 16.82 -42.89
C GLN A 18 15.83 17.43 -41.58
N VAL A 19 16.57 17.15 -40.52
CA VAL A 19 16.21 17.56 -39.13
C VAL A 19 17.34 18.44 -38.61
N GLU A 20 16.94 19.57 -38.02
CA GLU A 20 17.77 20.44 -37.21
C GLU A 20 17.10 20.73 -35.86
N ILE A 21 17.89 20.88 -34.81
CA ILE A 21 17.46 21.27 -33.50
C ILE A 21 18.20 22.54 -33.14
N LEU A 22 17.49 23.63 -32.98
CA LEU A 22 18.02 24.93 -32.63
C LEU A 22 17.63 25.29 -31.20
N SER A 23 18.56 25.89 -30.45
CA SER A 23 18.35 26.36 -29.09
C SER A 23 18.95 27.75 -28.94
N ASN A 24 18.24 28.65 -28.29
CA ASN A 24 18.76 29.96 -27.91
C ASN A 24 19.10 29.94 -26.40
N LEU A 25 20.27 30.48 -26.10
CA LEU A 25 20.69 30.79 -24.73
C LEU A 25 20.60 32.30 -24.54
N TYR A 26 20.10 32.73 -23.39
CA TYR A 26 19.96 34.12 -22.99
C TYR A 26 20.68 34.32 -21.65
N ALA A 27 21.39 35.41 -21.52
CA ALA A 27 22.02 35.82 -20.26
C ALA A 27 22.08 37.35 -20.19
N ASP A 28 22.25 37.90 -19.00
CA ASP A 28 22.30 39.35 -18.78
C ASP A 28 23.69 39.92 -19.06
N SER A 29 24.71 39.06 -19.19
CA SER A 29 26.09 39.48 -19.53
C SER A 29 26.76 38.47 -20.46
N GLN A 30 27.78 38.96 -21.18
CA GLN A 30 28.58 38.09 -22.08
C GLN A 30 29.31 37.00 -21.29
N ASP A 31 29.88 37.32 -20.12
CA ASP A 31 30.60 36.36 -19.28
C ASP A 31 29.70 35.24 -18.77
N GLU A 32 28.45 35.55 -18.47
CA GLU A 32 27.43 34.57 -18.06
C GLU A 32 27.00 33.70 -19.24
N LEU A 33 26.76 34.30 -20.40
CA LEU A 33 26.43 33.58 -21.63
C LEU A 33 27.51 32.58 -22.02
N ASP A 34 28.76 32.98 -21.91
CA ASP A 34 29.90 32.12 -22.22
C ASP A 34 30.03 30.94 -21.27
N LYS A 35 29.80 31.17 -19.95
CA LYS A 35 29.76 30.13 -18.91
C LYS A 35 28.62 29.14 -19.14
N ASP A 36 27.42 29.64 -19.41
CA ASP A 36 26.25 28.78 -19.61
C ASP A 36 26.33 28.00 -20.93
N THR A 37 26.90 28.58 -21.96
CA THR A 37 27.18 27.90 -23.23
C THR A 37 28.17 26.76 -23.00
N GLN A 38 29.26 27.00 -22.24
CA GLN A 38 30.25 26.00 -21.91
C GLN A 38 29.71 24.86 -21.05
N LYS A 39 28.86 25.21 -20.08
CA LYS A 39 28.18 24.25 -19.21
C LYS A 39 27.23 23.36 -20.01
N LEU A 40 26.41 23.91 -20.90
CA LEU A 40 25.51 23.17 -21.78
C LEU A 40 26.28 22.26 -22.73
N ASP A 41 27.35 22.76 -23.38
CA ASP A 41 28.18 21.97 -24.29
C ASP A 41 28.81 20.79 -23.56
N ASN A 42 29.33 20.98 -22.35
CA ASN A 42 29.91 19.90 -21.54
C ASN A 42 28.84 18.84 -21.15
N GLN A 43 27.65 19.24 -20.77
CA GLN A 43 26.56 18.32 -20.43
C GLN A 43 26.12 17.48 -21.65
N LEU A 44 26.01 18.09 -22.80
CA LEU A 44 25.57 17.41 -24.03
C LEU A 44 26.67 16.51 -24.59
N ARG A 45 27.95 16.92 -24.51
CA ARG A 45 29.11 16.08 -24.90
C ARG A 45 29.16 14.79 -24.08
N GLY A 46 28.82 14.84 -22.79
CA GLY A 46 28.69 13.65 -21.95
C GLY A 46 27.67 12.64 -22.50
N ARG A 47 26.69 13.11 -23.26
CA ARG A 47 25.67 12.31 -23.96
C ARG A 47 25.96 12.10 -25.45
N LYS A 48 27.19 12.40 -25.93
CA LYS A 48 27.61 12.32 -27.31
C LYS A 48 26.83 13.24 -28.28
N ILE A 49 26.29 14.33 -27.77
CA ILE A 49 25.65 15.38 -28.57
C ILE A 49 26.59 16.57 -28.61
N TYR A 50 26.88 17.06 -29.83
CA TYR A 50 27.85 18.14 -30.05
C TYR A 50 27.12 19.40 -30.50
N LEU A 51 27.26 20.48 -29.74
CA LEU A 51 26.73 21.80 -30.11
C LEU A 51 27.56 22.39 -31.26
N MET A 52 26.86 23.03 -32.15
CA MET A 52 27.47 23.83 -33.22
C MET A 52 27.00 25.28 -33.11
N PRO A 53 27.78 26.17 -32.46
CA PRO A 53 27.42 27.57 -32.36
C PRO A 53 27.29 28.22 -33.75
N ASN A 54 26.30 29.09 -33.90
CA ASN A 54 26.05 29.84 -35.14
C ASN A 54 26.81 31.18 -35.12
N TYR A 55 28.12 31.12 -35.11
CA TYR A 55 28.99 32.31 -35.15
C TYR A 55 28.65 33.19 -36.35
N LEU A 56 28.48 34.52 -36.09
CA LEU A 56 28.14 35.55 -37.06
C LEU A 56 26.78 35.35 -37.78
N ARG A 57 25.95 34.40 -37.29
CA ARG A 57 24.64 34.10 -37.83
C ARG A 57 23.58 33.98 -36.69
N GLN A 58 23.85 34.66 -35.58
CA GLN A 58 22.96 34.59 -34.38
C GLN A 58 21.57 35.12 -34.73
N ASP A 59 21.45 36.16 -35.56
CA ASP A 59 20.16 36.69 -36.02
C ASP A 59 19.36 35.66 -36.83
N GLU A 60 19.98 34.92 -37.71
CA GLU A 60 19.36 33.85 -38.48
C GLU A 60 18.96 32.68 -37.55
N GLY A 61 19.78 32.35 -36.57
CA GLY A 61 19.52 31.34 -35.56
C GLY A 61 18.31 31.72 -34.71
N TYR A 62 18.25 32.96 -34.19
CA TYR A 62 17.15 33.47 -33.43
C TYR A 62 15.84 33.47 -34.23
N LYS A 63 15.85 33.99 -35.47
CA LYS A 63 14.65 33.99 -36.34
C LYS A 63 14.16 32.57 -36.64
N SER A 64 15.06 31.59 -36.73
CA SER A 64 14.71 30.18 -36.98
C SER A 64 14.06 29.49 -35.79
N THR A 65 14.23 30.02 -34.58
CA THR A 65 13.58 29.49 -33.37
C THR A 65 12.20 30.11 -33.10
N LEU A 66 11.84 31.14 -33.83
CA LEU A 66 10.51 31.74 -33.72
C LEU A 66 9.43 30.81 -34.28
N PRO A 67 8.20 30.77 -33.73
CA PRO A 67 7.14 29.87 -34.16
C PRO A 67 6.47 30.30 -35.50
N ILE A 68 7.29 30.66 -36.50
CA ILE A 68 6.86 31.08 -37.84
C ILE A 68 6.98 30.00 -38.90
N GLY A 69 7.46 28.79 -38.51
CA GLY A 69 7.58 27.65 -39.41
C GLY A 69 8.62 27.77 -40.52
N LYS A 70 9.61 28.67 -40.35
CA LYS A 70 10.66 28.90 -41.33
C LYS A 70 12.02 28.85 -40.67
N SER A 71 12.94 28.00 -41.23
CA SER A 71 14.34 28.04 -40.85
C SER A 71 15.12 28.93 -41.80
N TYR A 72 16.02 29.75 -41.26
CA TYR A 72 17.00 30.55 -42.00
C TYR A 72 18.38 29.92 -42.02
N ILE A 73 18.58 28.81 -41.22
CA ILE A 73 19.79 27.99 -41.20
C ILE A 73 19.51 26.76 -42.03
N THR A 74 20.02 26.69 -43.24
CA THR A 74 19.68 25.62 -44.18
C THR A 74 20.82 24.66 -44.48
N ASP A 75 21.97 24.85 -43.83
CA ASP A 75 23.23 24.14 -44.10
C ASP A 75 23.65 23.21 -42.94
N LYS A 76 22.88 23.19 -41.84
CA LYS A 76 23.23 22.43 -40.63
C LYS A 76 22.14 21.43 -40.22
N TYR A 77 21.77 20.57 -41.17
CA TYR A 77 20.81 19.51 -40.89
C TYR A 77 21.46 18.13 -40.82
N ARG A 78 20.76 17.19 -40.24
CA ARG A 78 21.06 15.75 -40.26
C ARG A 78 19.90 15.00 -40.93
N ASN A 79 20.28 13.99 -41.69
CA ASN A 79 19.28 13.14 -42.32
C ASN A 79 18.79 12.08 -41.35
N PHE A 80 17.48 12.05 -41.15
CA PHE A 80 16.75 11.07 -40.33
C PHE A 80 15.80 10.29 -41.20
N ASN A 81 15.75 8.98 -41.06
CA ASN A 81 14.64 8.20 -41.56
C ASN A 81 13.41 8.32 -40.65
N SER A 82 12.24 7.89 -41.12
CA SER A 82 11.00 7.97 -40.37
C SER A 82 11.09 7.30 -38.99
N GLY A 83 11.78 6.14 -38.89
CA GLY A 83 11.96 5.42 -37.65
C GLY A 83 12.81 6.20 -36.63
N ALA A 84 13.96 6.76 -37.10
CA ALA A 84 14.82 7.59 -36.26
C ALA A 84 14.10 8.88 -35.80
N LEU A 85 13.32 9.50 -36.69
CA LEU A 85 12.55 10.71 -36.37
C LEU A 85 11.46 10.41 -35.32
N THR A 86 10.78 9.28 -35.42
CA THR A 86 9.80 8.86 -34.43
C THR A 86 10.42 8.69 -33.04
N GLY A 87 11.64 8.14 -32.97
CA GLY A 87 12.39 8.02 -31.73
C GLY A 87 12.86 9.36 -31.12
N CYS A 88 12.93 10.42 -31.94
CA CYS A 88 13.30 11.76 -31.50
C CYS A 88 12.10 12.64 -31.17
N PHE A 89 10.89 12.12 -31.17
CA PHE A 89 9.66 12.88 -30.94
C PHE A 89 9.68 13.52 -29.53
N PRO A 90 9.74 14.86 -29.41
CA PRO A 90 9.95 15.52 -28.12
C PRO A 90 8.69 15.66 -27.29
N PHE A 91 7.53 15.26 -27.82
CA PHE A 91 6.24 15.37 -27.18
C PHE A 91 5.83 14.06 -26.50
N TYR A 92 6.78 13.29 -26.00
CA TYR A 92 6.47 12.18 -25.11
C TYR A 92 5.92 12.76 -23.81
N ASN A 93 4.64 12.59 -23.63
CA ASN A 93 3.95 13.02 -22.44
C ASN A 93 3.42 11.79 -21.74
N SER A 94 3.82 11.60 -20.51
CA SER A 94 3.28 10.56 -19.65
C SER A 94 1.95 11.07 -19.07
N GLU A 95 0.87 10.95 -19.84
CA GLU A 95 -0.47 11.26 -19.36
C GLU A 95 -1.07 10.01 -18.71
N ILE A 96 -1.24 10.05 -17.40
CA ILE A 96 -1.90 8.98 -16.65
C ILE A 96 -3.38 9.35 -16.55
N THR A 97 -4.18 8.92 -17.52
CA THR A 97 -5.61 9.21 -17.56
C THR A 97 -6.38 7.94 -17.94
N HIS A 98 -6.87 7.22 -16.93
CA HIS A 98 -7.70 6.03 -17.12
C HIS A 98 -9.18 6.42 -17.14
N GLU A 99 -9.96 5.86 -18.06
CA GLU A 99 -11.36 6.22 -18.31
C GLU A 99 -12.24 6.19 -17.05
N ASN A 100 -12.09 5.17 -16.21
CA ASN A 100 -12.84 5.00 -14.96
C ASN A 100 -12.01 5.29 -13.71
N GLY A 101 -10.97 6.13 -13.86
CA GLY A 101 -10.01 6.41 -12.80
C GLY A 101 -10.57 7.23 -11.64
N VAL A 102 -9.91 7.09 -10.50
CA VAL A 102 -10.04 8.01 -9.36
C VAL A 102 -9.20 9.24 -9.67
N PHE A 103 -9.77 10.43 -9.52
CA PHE A 103 -9.03 11.68 -9.70
C PHE A 103 -7.99 11.84 -8.58
N ILE A 104 -6.73 11.96 -8.96
CA ILE A 104 -5.62 12.13 -8.02
C ILE A 104 -5.24 13.61 -7.88
N GLY A 105 -5.10 14.29 -9.01
CA GLY A 105 -4.68 15.68 -9.10
C GLY A 105 -4.42 16.08 -10.54
N VAL A 106 -3.52 17.03 -10.75
CA VAL A 106 -3.09 17.46 -12.08
C VAL A 106 -1.61 17.20 -12.30
N ASN A 107 -1.26 16.79 -13.49
CA ASN A 107 0.12 16.68 -13.92
C ASN A 107 0.78 18.06 -13.93
N ARG A 108 1.91 18.21 -13.27
CA ARG A 108 2.59 19.51 -13.10
C ARG A 108 3.17 20.08 -14.41
N ASN A 109 3.49 19.20 -15.35
CA ASN A 109 4.11 19.60 -16.60
C ASN A 109 3.06 20.00 -17.66
N THR A 110 1.91 19.32 -17.67
CA THR A 110 0.90 19.44 -18.74
C THR A 110 -0.40 20.05 -18.28
N TRP A 111 -0.61 20.13 -16.96
CA TRP A 111 -1.87 20.58 -16.35
C TRP A 111 -3.09 19.71 -16.70
N THR A 112 -2.83 18.49 -17.20
CA THR A 112 -3.89 17.52 -17.48
C THR A 112 -4.31 16.79 -16.20
N PRO A 113 -5.60 16.40 -16.06
CA PRO A 113 -6.06 15.60 -14.93
C PRO A 113 -5.39 14.23 -14.90
N VAL A 114 -4.96 13.83 -13.71
CA VAL A 114 -4.43 12.48 -13.44
C VAL A 114 -5.53 11.63 -12.84
N LEU A 115 -5.94 10.59 -13.57
CA LEU A 115 -7.01 9.65 -13.21
C LEU A 115 -6.46 8.23 -13.23
N ILE A 116 -6.59 7.49 -12.12
CA ILE A 116 -6.06 6.13 -12.01
C ILE A 116 -7.17 5.16 -11.66
N ASP A 117 -7.44 4.18 -12.52
CA ASP A 117 -8.25 3.00 -12.15
C ASP A 117 -7.33 1.91 -11.59
N PHE A 118 -7.27 1.83 -10.28
CA PHE A 118 -6.44 0.87 -9.55
C PHE A 118 -6.90 -0.58 -9.73
N TYR A 119 -8.10 -0.81 -10.29
CA TYR A 119 -8.71 -2.13 -10.42
C TYR A 119 -8.83 -2.60 -11.87
N ASP A 120 -8.40 -1.80 -12.83
CA ASP A 120 -8.33 -2.24 -14.23
C ASP A 120 -7.15 -3.20 -14.44
N ARG A 121 -7.45 -4.48 -14.55
CA ARG A 121 -6.47 -5.56 -14.73
C ARG A 121 -5.79 -5.56 -16.10
N LYS A 122 -6.30 -4.81 -17.07
CA LYS A 122 -5.66 -4.62 -18.37
C LYS A 122 -4.50 -3.64 -18.29
N ILE A 123 -4.55 -2.71 -17.33
CA ILE A 123 -3.56 -1.65 -17.14
C ILE A 123 -2.61 -2.00 -15.99
N LEU A 124 -3.15 -2.44 -14.86
CA LEU A 124 -2.39 -2.70 -13.63
C LEU A 124 -2.49 -4.17 -13.21
N ASN A 125 -1.36 -4.81 -13.00
CA ASN A 125 -1.29 -6.22 -12.61
C ASN A 125 -1.94 -6.51 -11.25
N ASN A 126 -1.99 -5.53 -10.35
CA ASN A 126 -2.67 -5.61 -9.06
C ASN A 126 -3.12 -4.20 -8.61
N SER A 127 -3.82 -4.13 -7.48
CA SER A 127 -4.35 -2.87 -6.92
C SER A 127 -3.57 -2.40 -5.69
N ASN A 128 -2.36 -2.95 -5.47
CA ASN A 128 -1.55 -2.56 -4.33
C ASN A 128 -0.88 -1.20 -4.58
N ILE A 129 -0.80 -0.41 -3.52
CA ILE A 129 -0.30 0.96 -3.54
C ILE A 129 0.71 1.14 -2.41
N THR A 130 1.83 1.78 -2.69
CA THR A 130 2.70 2.33 -1.66
C THR A 130 2.58 3.85 -1.63
N VAL A 131 2.55 4.43 -0.43
CA VAL A 131 2.59 5.88 -0.22
C VAL A 131 3.71 6.18 0.75
N LEU A 132 4.78 6.75 0.25
CA LEU A 132 5.99 7.06 1.01
C LEU A 132 6.20 8.56 1.05
N GLY A 133 6.49 9.11 2.23
CA GLY A 133 6.73 10.54 2.37
C GLY A 133 7.12 10.90 3.79
N GLN A 134 8.04 11.85 3.91
CA GLN A 134 8.49 12.39 5.18
C GLN A 134 7.32 12.97 6.00
N ALA A 135 7.49 13.04 7.32
CA ALA A 135 6.53 13.67 8.21
C ALA A 135 6.20 15.12 7.74
N GLY A 136 4.91 15.47 7.78
CA GLY A 136 4.45 16.81 7.38
C GLY A 136 4.28 17.06 5.88
N THR A 137 4.65 16.14 5.00
CA THR A 137 4.48 16.28 3.53
C THR A 137 3.04 16.12 3.04
N GLY A 138 2.13 15.70 3.93
CA GLY A 138 0.69 15.55 3.63
C GLY A 138 0.27 14.12 3.30
N LYS A 139 1.03 13.11 3.73
CA LYS A 139 0.75 11.69 3.51
C LYS A 139 -0.68 11.30 3.94
N THR A 140 -1.03 11.51 5.21
CA THR A 140 -2.35 11.18 5.77
C THR A 140 -3.48 11.92 5.08
N PHE A 141 -3.26 13.20 4.75
CA PHE A 141 -4.23 13.98 3.99
C PHE A 141 -4.47 13.37 2.59
N PHE A 142 -3.41 12.99 1.89
CA PHE A 142 -3.51 12.36 0.58
C PHE A 142 -4.20 10.99 0.65
N VAL A 143 -3.84 10.14 1.61
CA VAL A 143 -4.49 8.82 1.81
C VAL A 143 -5.97 8.99 2.13
N SER A 144 -6.32 9.98 2.95
CA SER A 144 -7.72 10.32 3.27
C SER A 144 -8.47 10.77 2.03
N LEU A 145 -7.88 11.66 1.21
CA LEU A 145 -8.47 12.16 -0.02
C LEU A 145 -8.66 11.05 -1.05
N LEU A 146 -7.65 10.20 -1.24
CA LEU A 146 -7.73 9.03 -2.11
C LEU A 146 -8.83 8.06 -1.65
N THR A 147 -8.97 7.84 -0.35
CA THR A 147 -9.99 6.99 0.24
C THR A 147 -11.39 7.58 0.02
N LEU A 148 -11.59 8.87 0.28
CA LEU A 148 -12.85 9.58 0.05
C LEU A 148 -13.28 9.46 -1.42
N ARG A 149 -12.39 9.78 -2.36
CA ARG A 149 -12.64 9.71 -3.81
C ARG A 149 -12.88 8.27 -4.29
N SER A 150 -12.20 7.30 -3.68
CA SER A 150 -12.40 5.88 -3.99
C SER A 150 -13.77 5.38 -3.53
N THR A 151 -14.29 5.88 -2.41
CA THR A 151 -15.62 5.56 -1.90
C THR A 151 -16.70 5.97 -2.91
N LEU A 152 -16.54 7.11 -3.59
CA LEU A 152 -17.45 7.55 -4.65
C LEU A 152 -17.46 6.62 -5.88
N ARG A 153 -16.42 5.80 -6.03
CA ARG A 153 -16.31 4.74 -7.06
C ARG A 153 -16.71 3.36 -6.56
N GLY A 154 -17.38 3.28 -5.41
CA GLY A 154 -17.85 2.03 -4.82
C GLY A 154 -16.73 1.15 -4.24
N ILE A 155 -15.52 1.69 -4.03
CA ILE A 155 -14.42 0.96 -3.39
C ILE A 155 -14.60 1.07 -1.88
N ARG A 156 -14.87 -0.04 -1.23
CA ARG A 156 -14.95 -0.11 0.23
C ARG A 156 -13.55 -0.17 0.83
N THR A 157 -13.35 0.53 1.94
CA THR A 157 -12.01 0.63 2.54
C THR A 157 -12.04 0.27 4.03
N VAL A 158 -11.04 -0.51 4.46
CA VAL A 158 -10.68 -0.66 5.87
C VAL A 158 -9.37 0.05 6.11
N ILE A 159 -9.29 0.84 7.18
CA ILE A 159 -8.10 1.60 7.58
C ILE A 159 -7.62 1.08 8.93
N ILE A 160 -6.35 0.72 9.03
CA ILE A 160 -5.62 0.49 10.27
C ILE A 160 -4.91 1.79 10.61
N ASP A 161 -5.33 2.43 11.69
CA ASP A 161 -4.98 3.81 12.05
C ASP A 161 -4.21 3.84 13.39
N PRO A 162 -2.87 3.85 13.36
CA PRO A 162 -2.08 3.90 14.59
C PRO A 162 -1.95 5.28 15.21
N GLU A 163 -2.37 6.34 14.51
CA GLU A 163 -2.22 7.73 14.97
C GLU A 163 -3.58 8.44 15.25
N GLY A 164 -4.71 7.78 15.03
CA GLY A 164 -6.05 8.34 15.29
C GLY A 164 -6.42 9.51 14.37
N GLU A 165 -5.96 9.48 13.12
CA GLU A 165 -6.11 10.62 12.20
C GLU A 165 -7.34 10.53 11.29
N TYR A 166 -7.93 9.33 11.09
CA TYR A 166 -8.98 9.09 10.10
C TYR A 166 -10.41 9.19 10.64
N LYS A 167 -10.61 9.49 11.94
CA LYS A 167 -11.93 9.57 12.56
C LYS A 167 -12.89 10.49 11.80
N LYS A 168 -12.45 11.69 11.50
CA LYS A 168 -13.28 12.70 10.85
C LYS A 168 -13.74 12.28 9.47
N LEU A 169 -12.84 11.70 8.66
CA LEU A 169 -13.19 11.14 7.36
C LEU A 169 -14.24 10.03 7.49
N THR A 170 -14.01 9.10 8.43
CA THR A 170 -14.88 7.96 8.64
C THR A 170 -16.29 8.40 9.03
N ASP A 171 -16.41 9.30 10.00
CA ASP A 171 -17.70 9.86 10.44
C ASP A 171 -18.40 10.63 9.30
N ALA A 172 -17.64 11.39 8.50
CA ALA A 172 -18.19 12.22 7.42
C ALA A 172 -18.87 11.41 6.30
N VAL A 173 -18.42 10.19 6.05
CA VAL A 173 -19.00 9.30 5.02
C VAL A 173 -20.01 8.29 5.59
N GLY A 174 -20.35 8.38 6.87
CA GLY A 174 -21.21 7.40 7.54
C GLY A 174 -20.50 6.04 7.69
N GLY A 175 -19.21 6.03 7.85
CA GLY A 175 -18.40 4.86 8.10
C GLY A 175 -18.46 4.38 9.55
N SER A 176 -17.77 3.31 9.87
CA SER A 176 -17.67 2.75 11.22
C SER A 176 -16.28 2.98 11.79
N TYR A 177 -16.24 3.72 12.89
CA TYR A 177 -15.00 3.99 13.61
C TYR A 177 -14.92 3.13 14.86
N ILE A 178 -13.89 2.31 14.95
CA ILE A 178 -13.66 1.32 16.01
C ILE A 178 -12.41 1.72 16.77
N TYR A 179 -12.62 2.17 18.00
CA TYR A 179 -11.55 2.56 18.89
C TYR A 179 -11.11 1.35 19.72
N LEU A 180 -9.93 0.84 19.49
CA LEU A 180 -9.32 -0.27 20.22
C LEU A 180 -8.45 0.29 21.34
N ALA A 181 -8.91 0.18 22.57
CA ALA A 181 -8.21 0.64 23.75
C ALA A 181 -8.48 -0.34 24.91
N PRO A 182 -7.60 -0.39 25.92
CA PRO A 182 -7.78 -1.27 27.08
C PRO A 182 -9.15 -1.12 27.76
N ASP A 183 -9.67 0.10 27.79
CA ASP A 183 -10.96 0.42 28.43
C ASP A 183 -12.13 0.52 27.43
N SER A 184 -11.94 0.08 26.20
CA SER A 184 -12.96 0.14 25.16
C SER A 184 -13.90 -1.07 25.22
N GLU A 185 -15.20 -0.84 24.87
CA GLU A 185 -16.13 -1.94 24.63
C GLU A 185 -15.86 -2.70 23.34
N ALA A 186 -15.07 -2.13 22.43
CA ALA A 186 -14.68 -2.76 21.19
C ALA A 186 -13.56 -3.77 21.43
N CYS A 187 -13.85 -5.02 21.14
CA CYS A 187 -12.89 -6.11 21.29
C CYS A 187 -12.91 -7.04 20.09
N ILE A 188 -11.73 -7.49 19.66
CA ILE A 188 -11.55 -8.45 18.60
C ILE A 188 -10.91 -9.72 19.17
N ASN A 189 -11.59 -10.83 19.01
CA ASN A 189 -11.03 -12.14 19.33
C ASN A 189 -10.13 -12.60 18.16
N PRO A 190 -8.82 -12.73 18.36
CA PRO A 190 -7.92 -13.18 17.29
C PRO A 190 -8.16 -14.61 16.82
N PHE A 191 -8.92 -15.41 17.60
CA PHE A 191 -9.27 -16.80 17.25
C PHE A 191 -10.53 -16.91 16.37
N ASP A 192 -11.19 -15.80 16.05
CA ASP A 192 -12.35 -15.83 15.17
C ASP A 192 -11.99 -16.36 13.78
N ILE A 193 -12.81 -17.30 13.29
CA ILE A 193 -12.68 -17.89 11.96
C ILE A 193 -14.01 -17.80 11.21
N GLU A 194 -13.93 -17.66 9.89
CA GLU A 194 -15.07 -17.55 8.98
C GLU A 194 -14.97 -18.57 7.86
N GLU A 195 -16.12 -18.86 7.27
CA GLU A 195 -16.16 -19.51 5.97
C GLU A 195 -15.69 -18.55 4.89
N GLU A 196 -15.00 -19.06 3.89
CA GLU A 196 -14.55 -18.30 2.72
C GLU A 196 -15.05 -18.91 1.42
N ASP A 197 -15.32 -18.05 0.43
CA ASP A 197 -15.66 -18.52 -0.92
C ASP A 197 -14.40 -19.08 -1.59
N ILE A 198 -14.51 -20.29 -2.14
CA ILE A 198 -13.48 -20.85 -3.00
C ILE A 198 -13.54 -20.11 -4.32
N VAL A 199 -12.42 -19.50 -4.72
CA VAL A 199 -12.31 -18.78 -5.99
C VAL A 199 -11.45 -19.58 -6.97
N ASP A 200 -11.79 -19.48 -8.27
CA ASP A 200 -11.00 -20.04 -9.35
C ASP A 200 -9.68 -19.26 -9.58
N GLU A 201 -8.93 -19.63 -10.63
CA GLU A 201 -7.65 -18.99 -10.98
C GLU A 201 -7.83 -17.51 -11.35
N ASP A 202 -8.99 -17.14 -11.89
CA ASP A 202 -9.34 -15.77 -12.28
C ASP A 202 -9.94 -14.95 -11.14
N GLY A 203 -10.20 -15.58 -9.98
CA GLY A 203 -10.74 -14.92 -8.78
C GLY A 203 -12.28 -14.90 -8.71
N PHE A 204 -12.98 -15.67 -9.55
CA PHE A 204 -14.42 -15.81 -9.49
C PHE A 204 -14.84 -16.88 -8.47
N PRO A 205 -15.92 -16.63 -7.69
CA PRO A 205 -16.44 -17.63 -6.77
C PRO A 205 -16.92 -18.88 -7.50
N THR A 206 -16.46 -20.03 -7.03
CA THR A 206 -16.90 -21.36 -7.57
C THR A 206 -18.29 -21.78 -7.06
N GLY A 207 -18.88 -21.02 -6.12
CA GLY A 207 -20.10 -21.38 -5.41
C GLY A 207 -19.88 -22.33 -4.23
N GLN A 208 -18.67 -22.80 -4.02
CA GLN A 208 -18.29 -23.61 -2.86
C GLN A 208 -17.63 -22.74 -1.78
N LYS A 209 -17.78 -23.18 -0.55
CA LYS A 209 -17.18 -22.51 0.61
C LYS A 209 -16.40 -23.50 1.45
N GLU A 210 -15.36 -23.04 2.12
CA GLU A 210 -14.58 -23.82 3.06
C GLU A 210 -14.19 -23.02 4.31
N VAL A 211 -13.66 -23.71 5.32
CA VAL A 211 -13.08 -23.12 6.52
C VAL A 211 -11.60 -23.50 6.58
N SER A 212 -10.74 -22.50 6.38
CA SER A 212 -9.28 -22.68 6.32
C SER A 212 -8.65 -22.64 7.72
N ILE A 213 -8.81 -23.72 8.51
CA ILE A 213 -8.27 -23.82 9.87
C ILE A 213 -6.75 -23.68 9.86
N ASN A 214 -6.04 -24.30 8.92
CA ASN A 214 -4.59 -24.25 8.86
C ASN A 214 -4.03 -22.84 8.63
N ASP A 215 -4.68 -22.06 7.75
CA ASP A 215 -4.32 -20.66 7.53
C ASP A 215 -4.52 -19.87 8.83
N LYS A 216 -5.64 -20.08 9.50
CA LYS A 216 -5.94 -19.40 10.76
C LYS A 216 -4.98 -19.77 11.89
N VAL A 217 -4.63 -21.03 12.01
CA VAL A 217 -3.61 -21.50 12.96
C VAL A 217 -2.27 -20.84 12.69
N SER A 218 -1.88 -20.72 11.42
CA SER A 218 -0.64 -20.02 11.04
C SER A 218 -0.68 -18.55 11.45
N ASP A 219 -1.80 -17.85 11.23
CA ASP A 219 -1.97 -16.45 11.62
C ASP A 219 -1.88 -16.27 13.14
N ILE A 220 -2.54 -17.15 13.91
CA ILE A 220 -2.48 -17.08 15.38
C ILE A 220 -1.08 -17.43 15.88
N LEU A 221 -0.38 -18.38 15.26
CA LEU A 221 1.02 -18.67 15.61
C LEU A 221 1.91 -17.46 15.46
N ASN A 222 1.77 -16.72 14.37
CA ASN A 222 2.51 -15.48 14.15
C ASN A 222 2.19 -14.43 15.24
N LEU A 223 0.94 -14.34 15.67
CA LEU A 223 0.56 -13.47 16.78
C LEU A 223 1.24 -13.91 18.11
N ILE A 224 1.26 -15.21 18.40
CA ILE A 224 1.90 -15.76 19.61
C ILE A 224 3.40 -15.55 19.59
N GLU A 225 4.05 -15.63 18.42
CA GLU A 225 5.46 -15.29 18.25
C GLU A 225 5.75 -13.84 18.70
N VAL A 226 4.91 -12.90 18.28
CA VAL A 226 5.02 -11.50 18.69
C VAL A 226 4.80 -11.35 20.20
N MET A 227 3.75 -11.97 20.73
CA MET A 227 3.39 -11.91 22.15
C MET A 227 4.43 -12.60 23.05
N GLY A 228 5.03 -13.68 22.56
CA GLY A 228 6.03 -14.48 23.30
C GLY A 228 7.47 -13.96 23.19
N GLY A 229 7.70 -12.94 22.35
CA GLY A 229 9.06 -12.45 22.10
C GLY A 229 9.93 -13.41 21.27
N GLY A 230 9.30 -14.25 20.45
CA GLY A 230 9.91 -15.33 19.67
C GLY A 230 9.66 -16.70 20.27
N LEU A 231 9.50 -17.72 19.43
CA LEU A 231 9.31 -19.11 19.85
C LEU A 231 10.45 -19.99 19.33
N THR A 232 10.85 -20.97 20.13
CA THR A 232 11.69 -22.08 19.63
C THR A 232 10.89 -22.93 18.64
N GLN A 233 11.56 -23.71 17.80
CA GLN A 233 10.87 -24.62 16.87
C GLN A 233 9.99 -25.64 17.60
N GLY A 234 10.42 -26.08 18.78
CA GLY A 234 9.67 -27.00 19.65
C GLY A 234 8.37 -26.35 20.13
N GLN A 235 8.46 -25.13 20.69
CA GLN A 235 7.32 -24.35 21.13
C GLN A 235 6.36 -24.08 19.99
N ARG A 236 6.87 -23.66 18.80
CA ARG A 236 6.06 -23.39 17.62
C ARG A 236 5.25 -24.62 17.16
N SER A 237 5.90 -25.78 17.10
CA SER A 237 5.24 -27.06 16.75
C SER A 237 4.17 -27.46 17.76
N ALA A 238 4.49 -27.36 19.06
CA ALA A 238 3.54 -27.66 20.13
C ALA A 238 2.32 -26.71 20.07
N CYS A 239 2.55 -25.38 19.95
CA CYS A 239 1.50 -24.38 19.81
C CYS A 239 0.61 -24.65 18.59
N ALA A 240 1.18 -24.99 17.42
CA ALA A 240 0.40 -25.32 16.23
C ALA A 240 -0.56 -26.48 16.49
N THR A 241 -0.08 -27.56 17.15
CA THR A 241 -0.90 -28.72 17.50
C THR A 241 -2.01 -28.34 18.49
N LEU A 242 -1.68 -27.54 19.50
CA LEU A 242 -2.66 -27.11 20.51
C LEU A 242 -3.73 -26.19 19.91
N LEU A 243 -3.36 -25.30 18.99
CA LEU A 243 -4.30 -24.43 18.27
C LEU A 243 -5.26 -25.25 17.40
N GLN A 244 -4.76 -26.23 16.66
CA GLN A 244 -5.64 -27.14 15.90
C GLN A 244 -6.61 -27.87 16.82
N GLN A 245 -6.14 -28.39 17.96
CA GLN A 245 -6.97 -29.07 18.94
C GLN A 245 -8.08 -28.16 19.50
N LEU A 246 -7.82 -26.85 19.70
CA LEU A 246 -8.83 -25.91 20.16
C LEU A 246 -10.04 -25.85 19.23
N TYR A 247 -9.83 -25.85 17.92
CA TYR A 247 -10.91 -25.85 16.94
C TYR A 247 -11.62 -27.21 16.88
N TYR A 248 -10.86 -28.30 16.91
CA TYR A 248 -11.43 -29.66 16.93
C TYR A 248 -12.27 -29.95 18.18
N ASP A 249 -11.86 -29.46 19.35
CA ASP A 249 -12.62 -29.61 20.60
C ASP A 249 -14.00 -28.92 20.51
N LYS A 250 -14.12 -27.91 19.65
CA LYS A 250 -15.40 -27.25 19.36
C LYS A 250 -16.13 -27.87 18.15
N ASN A 251 -15.65 -29.01 17.66
CA ASN A 251 -16.16 -29.66 16.44
C ASN A 251 -16.20 -28.71 15.23
N ILE A 252 -15.15 -27.88 15.07
CA ILE A 252 -14.94 -27.05 13.92
C ILE A 252 -14.03 -27.79 12.94
N THR A 253 -14.49 -27.98 11.70
CA THR A 253 -13.80 -28.70 10.63
C THR A 253 -13.69 -27.82 9.39
N LYS A 254 -13.19 -28.34 8.29
CA LYS A 254 -13.15 -27.63 7.02
C LYS A 254 -14.54 -27.32 6.43
N GLU A 255 -15.59 -27.98 6.92
CA GLU A 255 -16.94 -27.77 6.42
C GLU A 255 -17.57 -26.50 7.01
N PRO A 256 -18.15 -25.60 6.20
CA PRO A 256 -18.78 -24.37 6.65
C PRO A 256 -19.86 -24.58 7.73
N LYS A 257 -20.66 -25.64 7.59
CA LYS A 257 -21.69 -26.00 8.57
C LYS A 257 -21.15 -26.25 9.98
N SER A 258 -19.89 -26.65 10.09
CA SER A 258 -19.25 -26.90 11.39
C SER A 258 -19.08 -25.65 12.25
N LEU A 259 -19.16 -24.46 11.65
CA LEU A 259 -19.12 -23.17 12.38
C LEU A 259 -20.43 -22.85 13.13
N TYR A 260 -21.51 -23.55 12.82
CA TYR A 260 -22.84 -23.26 13.32
C TYR A 260 -23.33 -24.37 14.24
N ILE A 261 -24.24 -24.01 15.14
CA ILE A 261 -24.90 -24.93 16.05
C ILE A 261 -25.94 -25.72 15.26
N THR A 262 -25.84 -27.02 15.32
CA THR A 262 -26.74 -27.97 14.65
C THR A 262 -27.92 -28.39 15.53
N GLU A 263 -27.69 -28.46 16.86
CA GLU A 263 -28.72 -28.84 17.83
C GLU A 263 -28.81 -27.75 18.91
N PRO A 264 -30.02 -27.25 19.22
CA PRO A 264 -30.19 -26.24 20.25
C PRO A 264 -29.77 -26.78 21.62
N PHE A 265 -29.08 -25.98 22.41
CA PHE A 265 -28.71 -26.32 23.77
C PHE A 265 -28.67 -25.09 24.71
N PHE A 266 -28.83 -25.34 26.00
CA PHE A 266 -28.61 -24.32 27.02
C PHE A 266 -27.24 -24.50 27.66
N ASP A 267 -26.46 -23.43 27.68
CA ASP A 267 -25.18 -23.42 28.40
C ASP A 267 -25.35 -22.90 29.82
N PRO A 268 -25.23 -23.74 30.85
CA PRO A 268 -25.40 -23.33 32.23
C PRO A 268 -24.32 -22.36 32.74
N LYS A 269 -23.16 -22.29 32.09
CA LYS A 269 -22.05 -21.38 32.47
C LYS A 269 -22.31 -19.95 32.00
N THR A 270 -22.72 -19.79 30.76
CA THR A 270 -23.02 -18.47 30.16
C THR A 270 -24.47 -18.06 30.39
N LYS A 271 -25.33 -18.98 30.80
CA LYS A 271 -26.81 -18.82 30.93
C LYS A 271 -27.47 -18.40 29.60
N ILE A 272 -26.88 -18.76 28.49
CA ILE A 272 -27.38 -18.46 27.14
C ILE A 272 -27.99 -19.72 26.54
N PHE A 273 -29.17 -19.56 25.92
CA PHE A 273 -29.77 -20.59 25.08
C PHE A 273 -29.30 -20.41 23.64
N TYR A 274 -28.63 -21.41 23.08
CA TYR A 274 -28.11 -21.40 21.71
C TYR A 274 -29.11 -22.11 20.80
N HIS A 275 -29.54 -21.41 19.74
CA HIS A 275 -30.43 -21.95 18.74
C HIS A 275 -29.68 -22.56 17.55
N GLU A 276 -30.33 -23.46 16.83
CA GLU A 276 -29.84 -23.97 15.56
C GLU A 276 -29.53 -22.83 14.58
N GLY A 277 -28.41 -22.91 13.86
CA GLY A 277 -27.95 -21.88 12.92
C GLY A 277 -27.22 -20.71 13.55
N MET A 278 -27.17 -20.60 14.89
CA MET A 278 -26.31 -19.61 15.54
C MET A 278 -24.84 -20.03 15.37
N LYS A 279 -23.97 -19.03 15.20
CA LYS A 279 -22.52 -19.27 15.12
C LYS A 279 -22.00 -19.75 16.47
N LYS A 280 -21.14 -20.76 16.47
CA LYS A 280 -20.47 -21.26 17.67
C LYS A 280 -19.56 -20.20 18.27
N GLN A 281 -19.43 -20.19 19.59
CA GLN A 281 -18.41 -19.40 20.27
C GLN A 281 -17.01 -19.93 19.90
N MET A 282 -16.19 -19.04 19.37
CA MET A 282 -14.80 -19.36 19.03
C MET A 282 -13.95 -19.52 20.31
N PRO A 283 -12.83 -20.25 20.24
CA PRO A 283 -11.87 -20.26 21.33
C PRO A 283 -11.41 -18.85 21.70
N THR A 284 -10.95 -18.68 22.95
CA THR A 284 -10.37 -17.42 23.42
C THR A 284 -8.89 -17.61 23.72
N PHE A 285 -8.18 -16.51 24.00
CA PHE A 285 -6.78 -16.58 24.41
C PHE A 285 -6.62 -17.37 25.74
N SER A 286 -7.56 -17.21 26.70
CA SER A 286 -7.61 -18.01 27.92
C SER A 286 -7.74 -19.50 27.65
N ASP A 287 -8.53 -19.92 26.68
CA ASP A 287 -8.63 -21.33 26.29
C ASP A 287 -7.31 -21.87 25.74
N PHE A 288 -6.63 -21.09 24.91
CA PHE A 288 -5.30 -21.46 24.41
C PHE A 288 -4.27 -21.53 25.52
N HIS A 289 -4.19 -20.50 26.37
CA HIS A 289 -3.25 -20.46 27.50
C HIS A 289 -3.42 -21.66 28.41
N ARG A 290 -4.64 -22.03 28.74
CA ARG A 290 -4.93 -23.24 29.56
C ARG A 290 -4.37 -24.51 28.91
N LYS A 291 -4.54 -24.68 27.59
CA LYS A 291 -3.95 -25.86 26.89
C LYS A 291 -2.43 -25.84 26.90
N VAL A 292 -1.80 -24.69 26.82
CA VAL A 292 -0.33 -24.58 26.93
C VAL A 292 0.12 -24.99 28.35
N GLU A 293 -0.56 -24.55 29.39
CA GLU A 293 -0.26 -24.96 30.79
C GLU A 293 -0.44 -26.49 30.99
N GLU A 294 -1.59 -27.02 30.55
CA GLU A 294 -1.88 -28.46 30.64
C GLU A 294 -0.83 -29.31 29.91
N TYR A 295 -0.41 -28.85 28.71
CA TYR A 295 0.65 -29.51 27.93
C TYR A 295 1.99 -29.49 28.67
N ALA A 296 2.39 -28.30 29.16
CA ALA A 296 3.65 -28.13 29.90
C ALA A 296 3.73 -29.05 31.14
N ILE A 297 2.65 -29.14 31.91
CA ILE A 297 2.55 -30.01 33.09
C ILE A 297 2.60 -31.47 32.67
N LYS A 298 1.79 -31.90 31.71
CA LYS A 298 1.67 -33.30 31.26
C LYS A 298 2.99 -33.86 30.73
N HIS A 299 3.75 -33.04 30.00
CA HIS A 299 5.00 -33.44 29.38
C HIS A 299 6.24 -33.03 30.18
N SER A 300 6.05 -32.36 31.34
CA SER A 300 7.14 -31.75 32.13
C SER A 300 8.05 -30.87 31.29
N ASP A 301 7.44 -30.14 30.31
CA ASP A 301 8.15 -29.34 29.34
C ASP A 301 8.46 -27.95 29.92
N ARG A 302 9.76 -27.72 30.18
CA ARG A 302 10.23 -26.49 30.78
C ARG A 302 10.05 -25.28 29.82
N GLU A 303 10.30 -25.48 28.53
CA GLU A 303 10.19 -24.36 27.55
C GLU A 303 8.73 -23.95 27.39
N MET A 304 7.79 -24.88 27.34
CA MET A 304 6.37 -24.58 27.29
C MET A 304 5.85 -23.92 28.58
N ASN A 305 6.44 -24.28 29.73
CA ASN A 305 6.09 -23.62 30.99
C ASN A 305 6.57 -22.17 31.06
N GLU A 306 7.77 -21.88 30.56
CA GLU A 306 8.24 -20.47 30.43
C GLU A 306 7.38 -19.68 29.46
N LEU A 307 6.99 -20.27 28.33
CA LEU A 307 6.04 -19.63 27.39
C LEU A 307 4.71 -19.33 28.07
N ALA A 308 4.14 -20.29 28.82
CA ALA A 308 2.89 -20.06 29.55
C ALA A 308 2.98 -18.87 30.51
N LYS A 309 4.10 -18.73 31.23
CA LYS A 309 4.35 -17.56 32.11
C LYS A 309 4.41 -16.26 31.34
N THR A 310 5.11 -16.24 30.20
CA THR A 310 5.20 -15.05 29.35
C THR A 310 3.84 -14.63 28.82
N LEU A 311 3.03 -15.60 28.37
CA LEU A 311 1.71 -15.35 27.82
C LEU A 311 0.66 -14.97 28.88
N LEU A 312 0.95 -15.13 30.17
CA LEU A 312 0.02 -14.81 31.26
C LEU A 312 -0.42 -13.35 31.24
N MET A 313 0.44 -12.43 30.76
CA MET A 313 0.09 -11.02 30.68
C MET A 313 -1.03 -10.69 29.68
N PHE A 314 -1.27 -11.55 28.71
CA PHE A 314 -2.32 -11.39 27.69
C PHE A 314 -3.63 -12.13 28.00
N LYS A 315 -3.62 -12.99 29.03
CA LYS A 315 -4.80 -13.70 29.51
C LYS A 315 -5.68 -12.77 30.34
N LYS A 316 -6.98 -13.03 30.40
CA LYS A 316 -7.94 -12.28 31.20
C LYS A 316 -7.48 -12.11 32.65
N GLY A 317 -7.41 -10.83 33.08
CA GLY A 317 -6.81 -10.43 34.35
C GLY A 317 -5.32 -10.09 34.29
N GLY A 318 -4.67 -10.26 33.14
CA GLY A 318 -3.32 -9.76 32.88
C GLY A 318 -3.34 -8.28 32.44
N ILE A 319 -2.15 -7.67 32.35
CA ILE A 319 -2.01 -6.24 32.03
C ILE A 319 -2.36 -5.92 30.56
N TYR A 320 -2.37 -6.91 29.67
CA TYR A 320 -2.61 -6.79 28.23
C TYR A 320 -3.78 -7.67 27.77
N ASP A 321 -4.77 -7.87 28.63
CA ASP A 321 -5.87 -8.83 28.44
C ASP A 321 -6.96 -8.39 27.46
N MET A 322 -6.84 -7.23 26.85
CA MET A 322 -7.87 -6.64 25.99
C MET A 322 -8.29 -7.49 24.79
N PHE A 323 -7.43 -8.40 24.36
CA PHE A 323 -7.71 -9.30 23.22
C PHE A 323 -8.17 -10.70 23.66
N ASP A 324 -8.27 -10.96 24.96
CA ASP A 324 -8.83 -12.20 25.51
C ASP A 324 -10.35 -12.07 25.75
N CYS A 325 -11.09 -12.09 24.67
CA CYS A 325 -12.50 -11.76 24.66
C CYS A 325 -13.28 -12.53 23.59
N THR A 326 -14.60 -12.33 23.58
CA THR A 326 -15.45 -12.61 22.42
C THR A 326 -15.59 -11.33 21.60
N THR A 327 -15.47 -11.42 20.28
CA THR A 327 -15.59 -10.24 19.41
C THR A 327 -16.93 -9.52 19.63
N SER A 328 -16.86 -8.22 19.81
CA SER A 328 -18.01 -7.36 20.09
C SER A 328 -19.04 -7.41 18.97
N GLU A 329 -20.34 -7.39 19.32
CA GLU A 329 -21.45 -7.47 18.36
C GLU A 329 -21.42 -6.31 17.34
N ASN A 330 -20.95 -5.14 17.75
CA ASN A 330 -20.79 -3.97 16.88
C ASN A 330 -19.92 -4.25 15.64
N LEU A 331 -18.96 -5.20 15.75
CA LEU A 331 -18.08 -5.61 14.66
C LEU A 331 -18.75 -6.61 13.69
N SER A 332 -19.88 -7.20 14.08
CA SER A 332 -20.62 -8.15 13.24
C SER A 332 -21.44 -7.47 12.14
N ASN A 333 -21.81 -6.20 12.31
CA ASN A 333 -22.74 -5.46 11.46
C ASN A 333 -22.06 -4.49 10.47
N LEU A 334 -20.73 -4.54 10.31
CA LEU A 334 -19.97 -3.61 9.48
C LEU A 334 -20.08 -3.84 7.96
N ARG A 335 -20.95 -4.77 7.52
CA ARG A 335 -21.05 -5.22 6.13
C ARG A 335 -21.38 -4.10 5.12
N ASN A 336 -22.04 -3.03 5.56
CA ASN A 336 -22.47 -1.95 4.68
C ASN A 336 -21.68 -0.66 4.83
N SER A 337 -20.75 -0.60 5.77
CA SER A 337 -19.93 0.61 5.98
C SER A 337 -19.02 0.87 4.78
N PRO A 338 -19.04 2.09 4.22
CA PRO A 338 -18.13 2.45 3.11
C PRO A 338 -16.68 2.49 3.55
N ILE A 339 -16.43 2.97 4.76
CA ILE A 339 -15.12 3.00 5.42
C ILE A 339 -15.25 2.40 6.81
N ILE A 340 -14.32 1.53 7.18
CA ILE A 340 -14.16 0.98 8.52
C ILE A 340 -12.78 1.39 8.99
N THR A 341 -12.67 2.08 10.12
CA THR A 341 -11.39 2.48 10.69
C THR A 341 -11.18 1.81 12.04
N PHE A 342 -10.06 1.12 12.18
CA PHE A 342 -9.56 0.60 13.44
C PHE A 342 -8.52 1.57 13.99
N ASP A 343 -8.87 2.32 14.99
CA ASP A 343 -7.98 3.23 15.72
C ASP A 343 -7.29 2.47 16.84
N VAL A 344 -5.96 2.34 16.74
CA VAL A 344 -5.10 1.70 17.72
C VAL A 344 -4.15 2.70 18.40
N SER A 345 -4.42 4.01 18.25
CA SER A 345 -3.51 5.08 18.68
C SER A 345 -3.28 5.14 20.20
N SER A 346 -4.26 4.68 20.99
CA SER A 346 -4.15 4.64 22.45
C SER A 346 -3.41 3.43 23.01
N LEU A 347 -3.08 2.46 22.15
CA LEU A 347 -2.30 1.31 22.56
C LEU A 347 -0.84 1.72 22.79
N GLU A 348 -0.21 1.09 23.78
CA GLU A 348 1.20 1.30 24.08
C GLU A 348 2.04 1.00 22.84
N GLU A 349 2.95 1.92 22.49
CA GLU A 349 3.59 2.00 21.19
C GLU A 349 4.47 0.79 20.86
N ASN A 350 5.23 0.31 21.84
CA ASN A 350 6.28 -0.68 21.60
C ASN A 350 5.75 -2.12 21.57
N ILE A 351 4.67 -2.43 22.30
CA ILE A 351 4.16 -3.80 22.47
C ILE A 351 2.74 -3.92 21.94
N LEU A 352 1.79 -3.17 22.51
CA LEU A 352 0.37 -3.38 22.20
C LEU A 352 -0.05 -2.82 20.85
N ARG A 353 0.52 -1.70 20.39
CA ARG A 353 0.12 -1.08 19.12
C ARG A 353 0.38 -1.99 17.93
N PRO A 354 1.58 -2.59 17.74
CA PRO A 354 1.82 -3.56 16.68
C PRO A 354 0.95 -4.81 16.78
N ILE A 355 0.71 -5.31 18.01
CA ILE A 355 -0.22 -6.43 18.24
C ILE A 355 -1.63 -6.04 17.80
N GLY A 356 -2.11 -4.85 18.20
CA GLY A 356 -3.40 -4.33 17.82
C GLY A 356 -3.55 -4.14 16.31
N MET A 357 -2.53 -3.59 15.65
CA MET A 357 -2.48 -3.48 14.18
C MET A 357 -2.57 -4.85 13.51
N TYR A 358 -1.81 -5.81 14.01
CA TYR A 358 -1.83 -7.17 13.47
C TYR A 358 -3.21 -7.84 13.64
N ILE A 359 -3.82 -7.73 14.82
CA ILE A 359 -5.15 -8.30 15.10
C ILE A 359 -6.22 -7.62 14.21
N ALA A 360 -6.18 -6.29 14.08
CA ALA A 360 -7.08 -5.57 13.20
C ALA A 360 -6.89 -5.96 11.72
N LEU A 361 -5.64 -6.19 11.27
CA LEU A 361 -5.33 -6.64 9.94
C LEU A 361 -5.80 -8.09 9.70
N SER A 362 -5.59 -9.00 10.67
CA SER A 362 -6.07 -10.38 10.61
C SER A 362 -7.61 -10.42 10.58
N TRP A 363 -8.29 -9.62 11.41
CA TRP A 363 -9.74 -9.47 11.37
C TRP A 363 -10.22 -8.95 10.00
N THR A 364 -9.53 -7.94 9.47
CA THR A 364 -9.83 -7.37 8.14
C THR A 364 -9.72 -8.43 7.07
N TRP A 365 -8.70 -9.28 7.14
CA TRP A 365 -8.53 -10.39 6.20
C TRP A 365 -9.70 -11.35 6.27
N GLU A 366 -10.07 -11.82 7.47
CA GLU A 366 -11.13 -12.81 7.67
C GLU A 366 -12.54 -12.27 7.36
N LYS A 367 -12.86 -11.09 7.85
CA LYS A 367 -14.24 -10.57 7.83
C LYS A 367 -14.54 -9.66 6.64
N PHE A 368 -13.52 -9.07 6.04
CA PHE A 368 -13.69 -8.09 4.97
C PHE A 368 -13.09 -8.56 3.64
N VAL A 369 -11.82 -9.00 3.62
CA VAL A 369 -11.15 -9.37 2.36
C VAL A 369 -11.70 -10.67 1.79
N LYS A 370 -11.82 -11.72 2.61
CA LYS A 370 -12.35 -13.02 2.18
C LYS A 370 -13.82 -12.98 1.78
N LYS A 371 -14.60 -12.01 2.26
CA LYS A 371 -16.03 -11.88 1.96
C LYS A 371 -16.27 -11.10 0.68
N ASN A 372 -17.27 -11.52 -0.11
CA ASN A 372 -17.70 -10.86 -1.35
C ASN A 372 -16.53 -10.56 -2.31
N PRO A 373 -15.86 -11.57 -2.86
CA PRO A 373 -14.66 -11.40 -3.69
C PRO A 373 -14.88 -10.55 -4.95
N GLN A 374 -16.14 -10.35 -5.37
CA GLN A 374 -16.49 -9.51 -6.51
C GLN A 374 -16.42 -8.01 -6.23
N ASN A 375 -16.55 -7.59 -4.97
CA ASN A 375 -16.55 -6.17 -4.62
C ASN A 375 -15.13 -5.61 -4.59
N LYS A 376 -14.94 -4.42 -5.18
CA LYS A 376 -13.67 -3.68 -5.06
C LYS A 376 -13.43 -3.27 -3.62
N LYS A 377 -12.26 -3.59 -3.09
CA LYS A 377 -11.89 -3.38 -1.67
C LYS A 377 -10.50 -2.82 -1.55
N ARG A 378 -10.30 -1.98 -0.54
CA ARG A 378 -8.97 -1.51 -0.17
C ARG A 378 -8.73 -1.72 1.33
N VAL A 379 -7.54 -2.18 1.66
CA VAL A 379 -7.03 -2.20 3.03
C VAL A 379 -5.91 -1.17 3.11
N VAL A 380 -6.05 -0.20 3.97
CA VAL A 380 -5.03 0.82 4.25
C VAL A 380 -4.35 0.45 5.55
N CYS A 381 -3.04 0.28 5.49
CA CYS A 381 -2.20 0.12 6.66
C CYS A 381 -1.31 1.37 6.76
N ASP A 382 -1.71 2.30 7.61
CA ASP A 382 -0.89 3.50 7.85
C ASP A 382 0.22 3.16 8.85
N GLU A 383 1.34 3.87 8.76
CA GLU A 383 2.57 3.61 9.50
C GLU A 383 2.97 2.12 9.52
N ALA A 384 2.81 1.47 8.37
CA ALA A 384 3.00 0.02 8.22
C ALA A 384 4.44 -0.45 8.56
N TRP A 385 5.42 0.48 8.67
CA TRP A 385 6.75 0.18 9.16
C TRP A 385 6.75 -0.46 10.56
N MET A 386 5.74 -0.16 11.39
CA MET A 386 5.59 -0.76 12.72
C MET A 386 5.40 -2.28 12.67
N LEU A 387 4.88 -2.82 11.57
CA LEU A 387 4.68 -4.26 11.37
C LEU A 387 5.90 -4.97 10.78
N VAL A 388 6.87 -4.23 10.27
CA VAL A 388 8.02 -4.80 9.54
C VAL A 388 9.37 -4.42 10.15
N SER A 389 9.39 -3.53 11.14
CA SER A 389 10.64 -3.05 11.76
C SER A 389 11.41 -4.19 12.44
N PRO A 390 12.68 -4.42 12.07
CA PRO A 390 13.51 -5.48 12.64
C PRO A 390 13.77 -5.32 14.14
N ASN A 391 13.54 -4.11 14.67
CA ASN A 391 13.78 -3.81 16.08
C ASN A 391 12.71 -4.39 17.02
N MET A 392 11.63 -4.93 16.46
CA MET A 392 10.53 -5.50 17.22
C MET A 392 10.61 -7.03 17.21
N ALA A 393 10.52 -7.62 18.38
CA ALA A 393 10.47 -9.07 18.51
C ALA A 393 9.26 -9.64 17.72
N GLY A 394 9.51 -10.68 16.90
CA GLY A 394 8.48 -11.31 16.08
C GLY A 394 8.04 -10.51 14.86
N SER A 395 8.65 -9.36 14.54
CA SER A 395 8.29 -8.53 13.39
C SER A 395 8.43 -9.25 12.04
N GLU A 396 9.28 -10.25 11.93
CA GLU A 396 9.38 -11.07 10.71
C GLU A 396 8.06 -11.80 10.39
N TYR A 397 7.30 -12.20 11.41
CA TYR A 397 6.01 -12.88 11.25
C TYR A 397 4.89 -11.94 10.89
N THR A 398 4.87 -10.73 11.48
CA THR A 398 3.91 -9.69 11.09
C THR A 398 4.20 -9.18 9.67
N ALA A 399 5.47 -9.03 9.32
CA ALA A 399 5.90 -8.68 7.97
C ALA A 399 5.55 -9.78 6.95
N GLN A 400 5.73 -11.05 7.32
CA GLN A 400 5.34 -12.19 6.49
C GLN A 400 3.82 -12.24 6.26
N PHE A 401 3.01 -11.92 7.28
CA PHE A 401 1.57 -11.82 7.13
C PHE A 401 1.20 -10.69 6.15
N LEU A 402 1.81 -9.52 6.29
CA LEU A 402 1.57 -8.36 5.42
C LEU A 402 1.97 -8.68 3.97
N GLU A 403 3.10 -9.34 3.75
CA GLU A 403 3.54 -9.81 2.43
C GLU A 403 2.55 -10.80 1.82
N ASN A 404 2.12 -11.79 2.58
CA ASN A 404 1.14 -12.77 2.13
C ASN A 404 -0.20 -12.12 1.80
N ALA A 405 -0.64 -11.16 2.62
CA ALA A 405 -1.85 -10.37 2.35
C ALA A 405 -1.71 -9.59 1.02
N ALA A 406 -0.60 -8.88 0.81
CA ALA A 406 -0.33 -8.14 -0.42
C ALA A 406 -0.36 -9.04 -1.68
N ARG A 407 0.15 -10.27 -1.55
CA ARG A 407 0.20 -11.25 -2.65
C ARG A 407 -1.18 -11.86 -2.95
N ARG A 408 -1.97 -12.17 -1.92
CA ARG A 408 -3.23 -12.92 -2.03
C ARG A 408 -4.45 -12.02 -2.27
N ILE A 409 -4.42 -10.75 -1.86
CA ILE A 409 -5.56 -9.82 -1.89
C ILE A 409 -6.10 -9.59 -3.31
N ARG A 410 -5.22 -9.68 -4.32
CA ARG A 410 -5.58 -9.58 -5.73
C ARG A 410 -6.68 -10.55 -6.14
N LYS A 411 -6.61 -11.82 -5.69
CA LYS A 411 -7.61 -12.86 -6.00
C LYS A 411 -8.99 -12.59 -5.39
N ARG A 412 -9.08 -11.64 -4.45
CA ARG A 412 -10.30 -11.24 -3.77
C ARG A 412 -10.80 -9.86 -4.22
N ASN A 413 -10.36 -9.39 -5.40
CA ASN A 413 -10.65 -8.06 -5.94
C ASN A 413 -10.29 -6.93 -4.95
N GLY A 414 -9.23 -7.14 -4.22
CA GLY A 414 -8.71 -6.22 -3.22
C GLY A 414 -7.40 -5.58 -3.62
N GLY A 415 -7.03 -4.51 -2.93
CA GLY A 415 -5.74 -3.85 -2.97
C GLY A 415 -5.28 -3.47 -1.57
N LEU A 416 -4.00 -3.69 -1.28
CA LEU A 416 -3.36 -3.24 -0.06
C LEU A 416 -2.68 -1.89 -0.32
N LEU A 417 -3.00 -0.88 0.47
CA LEU A 417 -2.27 0.38 0.51
C LEU A 417 -1.43 0.40 1.78
N VAL A 418 -0.12 0.45 1.62
CA VAL A 418 0.80 0.67 2.72
C VAL A 418 1.30 2.10 2.68
N ALA A 419 1.17 2.80 3.79
CA ALA A 419 1.68 4.15 3.95
C ALA A 419 2.75 4.18 5.04
N SER A 420 3.84 4.90 4.80
CA SER A 420 4.94 5.01 5.76
C SER A 420 5.69 6.32 5.60
N GLN A 421 6.12 6.88 6.71
CA GLN A 421 7.08 8.00 6.73
C GLN A 421 8.53 7.51 6.88
N ASN A 422 8.72 6.25 7.21
CA ASN A 422 10.03 5.66 7.47
C ASN A 422 10.33 4.58 6.42
N PHE A 423 10.87 5.02 5.26
CA PHE A 423 11.25 4.09 4.19
C PHE A 423 12.39 3.17 4.62
N SER A 424 13.37 3.71 5.34
CA SER A 424 14.55 2.94 5.76
C SER A 424 14.19 1.73 6.62
N GLU A 425 13.22 1.85 7.53
CA GLU A 425 12.73 0.73 8.33
C GLU A 425 12.06 -0.34 7.48
N PHE A 426 11.29 0.08 6.49
CA PHE A 426 10.65 -0.84 5.54
C PHE A 426 11.68 -1.60 4.70
N ALA A 427 12.69 -0.91 4.19
CA ALA A 427 13.69 -1.47 3.29
C ALA A 427 14.71 -2.39 4.00
N ARG A 428 14.86 -2.27 5.33
CA ARG A 428 15.77 -3.12 6.11
C ARG A 428 15.32 -4.57 6.24
N SER A 429 14.01 -4.84 6.17
CA SER A 429 13.49 -6.20 6.23
C SER A 429 13.26 -6.77 4.83
N VAL A 430 13.61 -8.04 4.62
CA VAL A 430 13.39 -8.76 3.35
C VAL A 430 11.91 -8.76 2.99
N GLN A 431 11.05 -8.99 3.98
CA GLN A 431 9.61 -9.03 3.82
C GLN A 431 9.03 -7.64 3.53
N GLY A 432 9.54 -6.59 4.21
CA GLY A 432 9.15 -5.21 3.96
C GLY A 432 9.49 -4.78 2.53
N GLU A 433 10.69 -5.07 2.06
CA GLU A 433 11.08 -4.82 0.68
C GLU A 433 10.19 -5.60 -0.31
N ALA A 434 9.81 -6.85 0.02
CA ALA A 434 8.92 -7.64 -0.80
C ALA A 434 7.51 -7.02 -0.88
N VAL A 435 6.97 -6.48 0.21
CA VAL A 435 5.69 -5.75 0.21
C VAL A 435 5.74 -4.53 -0.72
N LEU A 436 6.81 -3.73 -0.62
CA LEU A 436 7.00 -2.56 -1.49
C LEU A 436 7.08 -2.95 -2.98
N LYS A 437 7.85 -3.98 -3.30
CA LYS A 437 8.01 -4.49 -4.68
C LYS A 437 6.72 -5.08 -5.27
N GLN A 438 5.78 -5.51 -4.44
CA GLN A 438 4.49 -6.02 -4.89
C GLN A 438 3.51 -4.91 -5.26
N ALA A 439 3.73 -3.67 -4.85
CA ALA A 439 2.89 -2.56 -5.26
C ALA A 439 3.20 -2.13 -6.69
N VAL A 440 2.19 -2.13 -7.54
CA VAL A 440 2.29 -1.66 -8.93
C VAL A 440 2.22 -0.14 -8.99
N THR A 441 1.52 0.46 -8.03
CA THR A 441 1.41 1.91 -7.90
C THR A 441 2.26 2.38 -6.74
N ASN A 442 3.24 3.23 -7.03
CA ASN A 442 4.11 3.83 -6.03
C ASN A 442 3.93 5.34 -6.04
N ILE A 443 3.66 5.91 -4.89
CA ILE A 443 3.38 7.33 -4.69
C ILE A 443 4.40 7.87 -3.69
N PHE A 444 5.17 8.85 -4.12
CA PHE A 444 6.22 9.45 -3.33
C PHE A 444 5.91 10.93 -3.13
N LEU A 445 5.75 11.33 -1.88
CA LEU A 445 5.73 12.73 -1.47
C LEU A 445 7.16 13.22 -1.20
N GLY A 446 7.34 14.43 -0.71
CA GLY A 446 8.66 14.95 -0.37
C GLY A 446 9.46 14.00 0.53
N GLN A 447 10.74 13.84 0.22
CA GLN A 447 11.65 12.89 0.89
C GLN A 447 12.82 13.62 1.55
N ASP A 448 13.38 12.97 2.57
CA ASP A 448 14.61 13.43 3.21
C ASP A 448 15.83 13.09 2.33
N PRO A 449 16.88 13.93 2.32
CA PRO A 449 18.13 13.63 1.62
C PRO A 449 18.79 12.32 2.05
N THR A 450 18.56 11.84 3.28
CA THR A 450 19.13 10.59 3.79
C THR A 450 18.48 9.34 3.19
N ASP A 451 17.19 9.42 2.86
CA ASP A 451 16.41 8.27 2.35
C ASP A 451 16.29 8.23 0.84
N VAL A 452 16.45 9.39 0.17
CA VAL A 452 16.15 9.53 -1.25
C VAL A 452 17.07 8.70 -2.15
N ASP A 453 18.33 8.46 -1.74
CA ASP A 453 19.28 7.64 -2.51
C ASP A 453 18.87 6.16 -2.49
N ALA A 454 18.53 5.63 -1.32
CA ALA A 454 18.03 4.26 -1.18
C ALA A 454 16.70 4.06 -1.91
N LEU A 455 15.84 5.08 -1.88
CA LEU A 455 14.57 5.08 -2.61
C LEU A 455 14.78 5.12 -4.12
N GLN A 456 15.75 5.92 -4.62
CA GLN A 456 16.15 5.95 -6.03
C GLN A 456 16.61 4.56 -6.49
N GLU A 457 17.45 3.89 -5.72
CA GLU A 457 17.97 2.57 -6.05
C GLU A 457 16.85 1.52 -6.07
N THR A 458 16.00 1.48 -5.03
CA THR A 458 14.93 0.50 -4.88
C THR A 458 13.88 0.62 -5.98
N PHE A 459 13.45 1.83 -6.31
CA PHE A 459 12.39 2.07 -7.29
C PHE A 459 12.91 2.51 -8.66
N LYS A 460 14.23 2.53 -8.85
CA LYS A 460 14.89 2.91 -10.12
C LYS A 460 14.41 4.28 -10.62
N LEU A 461 14.49 5.27 -9.75
CA LEU A 461 14.13 6.63 -10.10
C LEU A 461 15.24 7.29 -10.90
N SER A 462 14.87 8.13 -11.86
CA SER A 462 15.82 9.00 -12.56
C SER A 462 16.34 10.11 -11.64
N ASP A 463 17.47 10.73 -12.03
CA ASP A 463 18.01 11.87 -11.28
C ASP A 463 17.03 13.06 -11.21
N GLY A 464 16.22 13.24 -12.26
CA GLY A 464 15.17 14.26 -12.30
C GLY A 464 14.06 13.98 -11.29
N GLU A 465 13.61 12.73 -11.18
CA GLU A 465 12.59 12.30 -10.19
C GLU A 465 13.12 12.43 -8.77
N LYS A 466 14.36 12.02 -8.51
CA LYS A 466 15.04 12.20 -7.23
C LYS A 466 15.11 13.68 -6.83
N ASN A 467 15.61 14.53 -7.73
CA ASN A 467 15.71 15.97 -7.47
C ASN A 467 14.35 16.62 -7.21
N PHE A 468 13.30 16.15 -7.91
CA PHE A 468 11.95 16.59 -7.63
C PHE A 468 11.51 16.25 -6.20
N LEU A 469 11.76 15.02 -5.74
CA LEU A 469 11.36 14.57 -4.40
C LEU A 469 12.03 15.35 -3.27
N LEU A 470 13.27 15.82 -3.48
CA LEU A 470 14.00 16.67 -2.53
C LEU A 470 13.41 18.06 -2.36
N VAL A 471 12.71 18.59 -3.39
CA VAL A 471 12.15 19.95 -3.40
C VAL A 471 10.62 19.97 -3.44
N ALA A 472 9.98 18.81 -3.46
CA ALA A 472 8.53 18.70 -3.54
C ALA A 472 7.86 19.35 -2.34
N LYS A 473 6.90 20.23 -2.62
CA LYS A 473 6.11 20.92 -1.60
C LYS A 473 4.96 20.04 -1.11
N LYS A 474 4.36 20.42 0.01
CA LYS A 474 3.15 19.78 0.52
C LYS A 474 2.07 19.73 -0.55
N GLY A 475 1.55 18.53 -0.85
CA GLY A 475 0.57 18.29 -1.91
C GLY A 475 1.19 18.04 -3.29
N GLU A 476 2.50 18.02 -3.42
CA GLU A 476 3.20 17.59 -4.64
C GLU A 476 3.74 16.17 -4.45
N MET A 477 3.63 15.35 -5.49
CA MET A 477 4.06 13.96 -5.44
C MET A 477 4.55 13.46 -6.79
N LEU A 478 5.38 12.43 -6.75
CA LEU A 478 5.72 11.59 -7.89
C LEU A 478 4.85 10.32 -7.83
N ILE A 479 4.16 10.02 -8.91
CA ILE A 479 3.42 8.76 -9.08
C ILE A 479 4.17 7.92 -10.10
N LYS A 480 4.42 6.66 -9.75
CA LYS A 480 5.04 5.68 -10.63
C LYS A 480 4.13 4.47 -10.79
N LEU A 481 3.74 4.20 -12.05
CA LEU A 481 2.93 3.05 -12.46
C LEU A 481 3.76 2.21 -13.44
N HIS A 482 4.25 1.04 -13.03
CA HIS A 482 5.15 0.26 -13.89
C HIS A 482 6.27 1.11 -14.50
N ASN A 483 6.15 1.40 -15.81
CA ASN A 483 7.11 2.17 -16.59
C ASN A 483 6.71 3.64 -16.79
N GLU A 484 5.54 4.04 -16.31
CA GLU A 484 5.04 5.39 -16.42
C GLU A 484 5.26 6.14 -15.11
N SER A 485 5.67 7.38 -15.20
CA SER A 485 5.78 8.26 -14.04
C SER A 485 5.26 9.65 -14.35
N ALA A 486 4.67 10.31 -13.36
CA ALA A 486 4.21 11.68 -13.48
C ALA A 486 4.42 12.44 -12.17
N THR A 487 4.85 13.68 -12.27
CA THR A 487 4.81 14.62 -11.16
C THR A 487 3.43 15.24 -11.09
N VAL A 488 2.79 15.17 -9.92
CA VAL A 488 1.39 15.51 -9.72
C VAL A 488 1.24 16.53 -8.60
N SER A 489 0.39 17.53 -8.81
CA SER A 489 -0.10 18.40 -7.74
C SER A 489 -1.50 17.95 -7.34
N VAL A 490 -1.68 17.63 -6.07
CA VAL A 490 -2.99 17.28 -5.50
C VAL A 490 -3.84 18.54 -5.42
N ILE A 491 -5.04 18.47 -5.99
CA ILE A 491 -6.01 19.56 -5.91
C ILE A 491 -7.23 19.08 -5.13
N PRO A 492 -7.29 19.38 -3.83
CA PRO A 492 -8.47 19.09 -3.02
C PRO A 492 -9.52 20.19 -3.25
N PHE A 493 -10.78 19.80 -3.36
CA PHE A 493 -11.91 20.73 -3.33
C PHE A 493 -12.16 21.21 -1.89
N GLU A 494 -12.76 22.39 -1.72
CA GLU A 494 -13.00 22.97 -0.39
C GLU A 494 -13.88 22.05 0.50
N PHE A 495 -14.88 21.41 -0.08
CA PHE A 495 -15.71 20.47 0.67
C PHE A 495 -14.90 19.24 1.14
N GLU A 496 -13.96 18.72 0.33
CA GLU A 496 -13.09 17.59 0.71
C GLU A 496 -12.19 17.96 1.89
N LYS A 497 -11.60 19.16 1.87
CA LYS A 497 -10.83 19.69 3.01
C LYS A 497 -11.66 19.73 4.28
N THR A 498 -12.91 20.21 4.19
CA THR A 498 -13.80 20.26 5.36
C THR A 498 -14.14 18.90 5.92
N LEU A 499 -14.13 17.83 5.11
CA LEU A 499 -14.37 16.45 5.53
C LEU A 499 -13.14 15.76 6.12
N ILE A 500 -11.94 16.19 5.76
CA ILE A 500 -10.68 15.55 6.13
C ILE A 500 -9.95 16.31 7.25
N GLU A 501 -9.77 17.63 7.11
CA GLU A 501 -8.96 18.41 8.04
C GLU A 501 -9.61 18.62 9.39
N LYS A 502 -8.88 18.37 10.48
CA LYS A 502 -9.29 18.80 11.83
C LYS A 502 -9.33 20.34 11.81
N LYS A 503 -10.49 20.95 12.14
CA LYS A 503 -10.55 22.40 12.32
C LYS A 503 -9.55 22.78 13.43
N ASN A 504 -8.47 23.44 13.06
CA ASN A 504 -7.65 24.13 14.03
C ASN A 504 -8.53 25.28 14.62
N PHE A 505 -9.16 25.04 15.74
CA PHE A 505 -9.63 26.15 16.57
C PHE A 505 -8.38 26.91 17.00
N LYS A 506 -8.01 27.97 16.27
CA LYS A 506 -7.15 29.00 16.86
C LYS A 506 -7.88 29.43 18.14
N LYS A 507 -7.30 29.11 19.31
CA LYS A 507 -7.68 29.79 20.52
C LYS A 507 -7.47 31.28 20.26
N VAL A 508 -8.58 32.00 20.18
CA VAL A 508 -8.61 33.47 20.23
C VAL A 508 -8.19 33.89 21.62
#